data_3b0268f0952032c7a1c8fc9ab0e7f2ac
#
_entry.id   3b0268f0952032c7a1c8fc9ab0e7f2ac
#
_cell.length_a   1.000
_cell.length_b   1.000
_cell.length_c   1.000
_cell.angle_alpha   90.00
_cell.angle_beta   90.00
_cell.angle_gamma   90.00
#
_symmetry.space_group_name_H-M   'P 1'
#
loop_
_entity.id
_entity.type
_entity.pdbx_description
1 polymer ?
#
loop_
_entity_poly.entity_id
_entity_poly.type
_entity_poly.pdbx_seq_one_letter_code
_entity_poly.pdbx_strand_id
1 'polypeptide(L)'
;MIHYHKQLAIAFALALIVPVQAWAERFVFTTAWTAQAEFAGYYVAKEKGFYDEMGLDVVIQHPSLTSSALNRIKNNQCDGAMFSLMSAMDFISQGFALVNIFQDSMNSSNILVSRWGSDPLKMKGMRVAIFNSDPNHIAFIMSKKEGMDYNWVRFTSNINLFLSGAVDATMVVSYNELCLLKQAGFKLPEQGMYRFSDHDYNIQENGVYVKRHYYETHRSTVAKFAAASRRGWEWVAAHPDEALEIVMKYVRKNGVHTNRTMQKMMLDEMLRLQIDHQSKRREYRVRADMVKKASKLMTEAGMLKREVTFKELLGL
;
A
#
# COMPACT_ATOMS: atom_id res chain seq x y z
N MET A 1 91.14 -10.86 0.91
CA MET A 1 90.10 -10.36 -0.02
C MET A 1 88.80 -11.02 0.42
N ILE A 2 87.92 -10.25 1.10
CA ILE A 2 86.69 -10.77 1.69
C ILE A 2 85.55 -10.17 0.84
N HIS A 3 84.82 -11.05 0.16
CA HIS A 3 83.60 -10.64 -0.64
C HIS A 3 82.40 -10.66 0.28
N TYR A 4 81.82 -9.50 0.49
CA TYR A 4 80.47 -9.35 1.13
C TYR A 4 79.35 -9.50 0.09
N HIS A 5 78.58 -10.56 0.20
CA HIS A 5 77.32 -10.70 -0.52
C HIS A 5 76.26 -9.93 0.26
N LYS A 6 75.75 -8.87 -0.33
CA LYS A 6 74.52 -8.18 0.15
C LYS A 6 73.30 -9.00 -0.33
N GLN A 7 72.60 -9.65 0.57
CA GLN A 7 71.29 -10.21 0.32
C GLN A 7 70.24 -9.10 0.49
N LEU A 8 69.57 -8.73 -0.60
CA LEU A 8 68.40 -7.86 -0.58
C LEU A 8 67.19 -8.71 -0.18
N ALA A 9 66.65 -8.48 1.02
CA ALA A 9 65.38 -9.04 1.44
C ALA A 9 64.25 -8.15 0.90
N ILE A 10 63.52 -8.65 -0.10
CA ILE A 10 62.25 -8.02 -0.59
C ILE A 10 61.13 -8.49 0.33
N ALA A 11 60.71 -7.60 1.23
CA ALA A 11 59.50 -7.84 2.03
C ALA A 11 58.25 -7.59 1.16
N PHE A 12 57.60 -8.69 0.76
CA PHE A 12 56.26 -8.64 0.14
C PHE A 12 55.23 -8.34 1.23
N ALA A 13 54.79 -7.08 1.34
CA ALA A 13 53.64 -6.73 2.18
C ALA A 13 52.37 -7.24 1.49
N LEU A 14 51.86 -8.39 1.86
CA LEU A 14 50.49 -8.82 1.55
C LEU A 14 49.55 -7.92 2.33
N ALA A 15 48.99 -6.93 1.67
CA ALA A 15 47.84 -6.20 2.17
C ALA A 15 46.66 -7.19 2.22
N LEU A 16 46.34 -7.70 3.40
CA LEU A 16 45.11 -8.41 3.69
C LEU A 16 43.95 -7.42 3.48
N ILE A 17 43.36 -7.47 2.30
CA ILE A 17 42.06 -6.82 2.05
C ILE A 17 41.03 -7.61 2.86
N VAL A 18 40.86 -7.25 4.12
CA VAL A 18 39.72 -7.72 4.93
C VAL A 18 38.50 -7.12 4.27
N PRO A 19 37.58 -7.93 3.72
CA PRO A 19 36.32 -7.38 3.24
C PRO A 19 35.62 -6.74 4.44
N VAL A 20 35.51 -5.44 4.43
CA VAL A 20 34.62 -4.74 5.37
C VAL A 20 33.22 -5.26 5.05
N GLN A 21 32.78 -6.20 5.84
CA GLN A 21 31.42 -6.71 5.76
C GLN A 21 30.51 -5.53 6.15
N ALA A 22 30.08 -4.76 5.16
CA ALA A 22 29.11 -3.71 5.37
C ALA A 22 27.84 -4.37 5.93
N TRP A 23 27.52 -4.09 7.17
CA TRP A 23 26.29 -4.57 7.80
C TRP A 23 25.12 -4.05 6.95
N ALA A 24 24.20 -4.96 6.62
CA ALA A 24 23.01 -4.57 5.88
C ALA A 24 22.25 -3.50 6.67
N GLU A 25 21.91 -2.41 6.01
CA GLU A 25 21.17 -1.31 6.64
C GLU A 25 19.75 -1.74 6.94
N ARG A 26 19.36 -1.67 8.22
CA ARG A 26 18.04 -2.11 8.64
C ARG A 26 16.99 -1.09 8.24
N PHE A 27 15.88 -1.57 7.65
CA PHE A 27 14.69 -0.78 7.31
C PHE A 27 13.43 -1.50 7.80
N VAL A 28 12.72 -0.88 8.74
CA VAL A 28 11.48 -1.42 9.30
C VAL A 28 10.29 -0.84 8.55
N PHE A 29 9.55 -1.72 7.86
CA PHE A 29 8.38 -1.37 7.06
C PHE A 29 7.10 -1.91 7.70
N THR A 30 6.10 -1.06 7.91
CA THR A 30 4.77 -1.44 8.40
C THR A 30 3.74 -1.34 7.28
N THR A 31 3.04 -2.45 6.99
CA THR A 31 1.97 -2.53 5.99
C THR A 31 0.70 -1.81 6.44
N ALA A 32 -0.27 -1.64 5.54
CA ALA A 32 -1.56 -1.02 5.86
C ALA A 32 -2.47 -1.93 6.70
N TRP A 33 -2.34 -3.26 6.57
CA TRP A 33 -3.22 -4.26 7.16
C TRP A 33 -2.47 -5.52 7.60
N THR A 34 -3.21 -6.51 8.11
CA THR A 34 -2.69 -7.84 8.45
C THR A 34 -2.12 -8.57 7.23
N ALA A 35 -1.33 -9.63 7.44
CA ALA A 35 -0.67 -10.35 6.35
C ALA A 35 -1.65 -10.90 5.32
N GLN A 36 -1.49 -10.49 4.05
CA GLN A 36 -2.34 -10.90 2.94
C GLN A 36 -1.67 -10.61 1.59
N ALA A 37 -2.28 -11.05 0.48
CA ALA A 37 -1.73 -10.92 -0.86
C ALA A 37 -1.57 -9.47 -1.36
N GLU A 38 -2.24 -8.52 -0.72
CA GLU A 38 -2.03 -7.07 -0.92
C GLU A 38 -0.56 -6.66 -0.80
N PHE A 39 0.24 -7.42 -0.04
CA PHE A 39 1.65 -7.10 0.23
C PHE A 39 2.63 -8.08 -0.44
N ALA A 40 2.17 -8.84 -1.43
CA ALA A 40 2.92 -9.91 -2.07
C ALA A 40 4.30 -9.47 -2.59
N GLY A 41 4.40 -8.29 -3.21
CA GLY A 41 5.66 -7.79 -3.77
C GLY A 41 6.75 -7.59 -2.72
N TYR A 42 6.38 -7.12 -1.53
CA TYR A 42 7.33 -6.94 -0.42
C TYR A 42 7.77 -8.28 0.17
N TYR A 43 6.85 -9.25 0.30
CA TYR A 43 7.19 -10.59 0.75
C TYR A 43 8.13 -11.28 -0.23
N VAL A 44 7.84 -11.19 -1.52
CA VAL A 44 8.69 -11.74 -2.58
C VAL A 44 10.05 -11.05 -2.58
N ALA A 45 10.11 -9.72 -2.46
CA ALA A 45 11.38 -9.01 -2.41
C ALA A 45 12.26 -9.47 -1.22
N LYS A 46 11.64 -9.78 -0.07
CA LYS A 46 12.37 -10.34 1.10
C LYS A 46 12.79 -11.78 0.87
N GLU A 47 11.87 -12.67 0.44
CA GLU A 47 12.14 -14.11 0.30
C GLU A 47 13.08 -14.44 -0.87
N LYS A 48 13.09 -13.61 -1.92
CA LYS A 48 13.99 -13.76 -3.07
C LYS A 48 15.32 -13.02 -2.88
N GLY A 49 15.54 -12.38 -1.71
CA GLY A 49 16.79 -11.70 -1.40
C GLY A 49 16.99 -10.36 -2.11
N PHE A 50 15.97 -9.77 -2.75
CA PHE A 50 16.15 -8.52 -3.51
C PHE A 50 16.51 -7.33 -2.61
N TYR A 51 16.08 -7.33 -1.35
CA TYR A 51 16.53 -6.34 -0.36
C TYR A 51 17.99 -6.61 0.06
N ASP A 52 18.34 -7.87 0.28
CA ASP A 52 19.69 -8.26 0.72
C ASP A 52 20.74 -7.92 -0.37
N GLU A 53 20.40 -8.12 -1.65
CA GLU A 53 21.24 -7.71 -2.80
C GLU A 53 21.50 -6.21 -2.85
N MET A 54 20.57 -5.40 -2.31
CA MET A 54 20.72 -3.95 -2.18
C MET A 54 21.43 -3.53 -0.88
N GLY A 55 21.84 -4.49 -0.04
CA GLY A 55 22.46 -4.24 1.26
C GLY A 55 21.46 -3.74 2.31
N LEU A 56 20.18 -4.17 2.22
CA LEU A 56 19.13 -3.82 3.18
C LEU A 56 18.66 -5.06 3.95
N ASP A 57 18.57 -4.95 5.28
CA ASP A 57 17.79 -5.88 6.12
C ASP A 57 16.39 -5.29 6.33
N VAL A 58 15.44 -5.68 5.48
CA VAL A 58 14.05 -5.20 5.58
C VAL A 58 13.25 -6.06 6.54
N VAL A 59 12.69 -5.44 7.57
CA VAL A 59 11.76 -6.07 8.52
C VAL A 59 10.33 -5.65 8.16
N ILE A 60 9.51 -6.61 7.71
CA ILE A 60 8.10 -6.36 7.38
C ILE A 60 7.25 -6.62 8.62
N GLN A 61 6.52 -5.59 9.06
CA GLN A 61 5.60 -5.64 10.19
C GLN A 61 4.17 -5.40 9.72
N HIS A 62 3.22 -5.95 10.47
CA HIS A 62 1.79 -5.71 10.27
C HIS A 62 1.21 -4.91 11.44
N PRO A 63 0.24 -4.02 11.20
CA PRO A 63 -0.48 -3.36 12.28
C PRO A 63 -1.26 -4.39 13.11
N SER A 64 -1.61 -3.99 14.32
CA SER A 64 -2.47 -4.75 15.22
C SER A 64 -3.62 -3.87 15.71
N LEU A 65 -4.58 -4.46 16.42
CA LEU A 65 -5.70 -3.72 17.02
C LEU A 65 -5.24 -2.58 17.94
N THR A 66 -4.06 -2.73 18.56
CA THR A 66 -3.50 -1.76 19.51
C THR A 66 -2.42 -0.86 18.93
N SER A 67 -1.95 -1.14 17.69
CA SER A 67 -0.83 -0.41 17.08
C SER A 67 -1.02 -0.27 15.57
N SER A 68 -1.64 0.82 15.15
CA SER A 68 -1.82 1.17 13.74
C SER A 68 -0.49 1.56 13.07
N ALA A 69 -0.45 1.52 11.73
CA ALA A 69 0.70 1.99 10.96
C ALA A 69 1.06 3.46 11.29
N LEU A 70 0.04 4.32 11.48
CA LEU A 70 0.23 5.71 11.87
C LEU A 70 0.88 5.84 13.26
N ASN A 71 0.42 5.07 14.24
CA ASN A 71 1.03 5.10 15.58
C ASN A 71 2.48 4.63 15.54
N ARG A 72 2.77 3.58 14.77
CA ARG A 72 4.15 3.06 14.64
C ARG A 72 5.10 4.08 14.05
N ILE A 73 4.75 4.73 12.95
CA ILE A 73 5.63 5.72 12.33
C ILE A 73 5.77 6.98 13.17
N LYS A 74 4.70 7.43 13.84
CA LYS A 74 4.76 8.57 14.77
C LYS A 74 5.72 8.30 15.93
N ASN A 75 5.69 7.09 16.49
CA ASN A 75 6.50 6.69 17.63
C ASN A 75 7.88 6.12 17.26
N ASN A 76 8.36 6.30 16.03
CA ASN A 76 9.64 5.77 15.52
C ASN A 76 9.80 4.24 15.68
N GLN A 77 8.69 3.49 15.59
CA GLN A 77 8.67 2.03 15.63
C GLN A 77 8.80 1.40 14.24
N CYS A 78 8.78 2.22 13.20
CA CYS A 78 9.11 1.85 11.81
C CYS A 78 9.68 3.06 11.07
N ASP A 79 10.43 2.79 10.01
CA ASP A 79 11.04 3.78 9.14
C ASP A 79 10.09 4.16 8.01
N GLY A 80 9.36 3.17 7.48
CA GLY A 80 8.34 3.34 6.45
C GLY A 80 7.00 2.73 6.85
N ALA A 81 5.91 3.36 6.43
CA ALA A 81 4.56 2.87 6.65
C ALA A 81 3.68 3.06 5.41
N MET A 82 2.70 2.16 5.24
CA MET A 82 1.76 2.24 4.13
C MET A 82 0.50 2.99 4.53
N PHE A 83 0.08 3.91 3.65
CA PHE A 83 -1.16 4.70 3.78
C PHE A 83 -1.82 4.87 2.42
N SER A 84 -3.14 5.15 2.42
CA SER A 84 -3.79 5.70 1.23
C SER A 84 -3.26 7.10 0.93
N LEU A 85 -3.30 7.52 -0.33
CA LEU A 85 -2.88 8.87 -0.73
C LEU A 85 -3.66 9.94 0.06
N MET A 86 -4.97 9.78 0.19
CA MET A 86 -5.82 10.74 0.90
C MET A 86 -5.47 10.82 2.39
N SER A 87 -5.25 9.68 3.06
CA SER A 87 -4.83 9.66 4.47
C SER A 87 -3.46 10.32 4.65
N ALA A 88 -2.50 10.04 3.77
CA ALA A 88 -1.18 10.68 3.82
C ALA A 88 -1.27 12.20 3.64
N MET A 89 -2.09 12.67 2.70
CA MET A 89 -2.35 14.10 2.49
C MET A 89 -2.99 14.76 3.70
N ASP A 90 -3.95 14.09 4.35
CA ASP A 90 -4.54 14.59 5.59
C ASP A 90 -3.48 14.73 6.69
N PHE A 91 -2.65 13.72 6.93
CA PHE A 91 -1.55 13.79 7.90
C PHE A 91 -0.57 14.93 7.61
N ILE A 92 -0.19 15.11 6.33
CA ILE A 92 0.68 16.21 5.90
C ILE A 92 0.00 17.57 6.14
N SER A 93 -1.30 17.68 5.83
CA SER A 93 -2.07 18.92 6.06
C SER A 93 -2.14 19.31 7.54
N GLN A 94 -2.08 18.31 8.42
CA GLN A 94 -2.04 18.48 9.87
C GLN A 94 -0.63 18.75 10.43
N GLY A 95 0.40 18.81 9.59
CA GLY A 95 1.78 19.07 9.97
C GLY A 95 2.66 17.83 10.19
N PHE A 96 2.15 16.63 9.96
CA PHE A 96 2.96 15.41 10.01
C PHE A 96 3.61 15.16 8.64
N ALA A 97 4.82 15.69 8.45
CA ALA A 97 5.51 15.69 7.17
C ALA A 97 5.94 14.28 6.72
N LEU A 98 5.29 13.77 5.69
CA LEU A 98 5.55 12.50 5.05
C LEU A 98 6.04 12.69 3.60
N VAL A 99 6.81 11.72 3.09
CA VAL A 99 7.27 11.64 1.70
C VAL A 99 6.86 10.28 1.13
N ASN A 100 6.18 10.28 -0.02
CA ASN A 100 5.89 9.06 -0.77
C ASN A 100 7.16 8.54 -1.44
N ILE A 101 7.49 7.27 -1.19
CA ILE A 101 8.68 6.62 -1.73
C ILE A 101 8.36 5.48 -2.70
N PHE A 102 7.13 4.99 -2.67
CA PHE A 102 6.65 3.91 -3.53
C PHE A 102 5.13 3.94 -3.59
N GLN A 103 4.54 3.65 -4.74
CA GLN A 103 3.09 3.65 -4.93
C GLN A 103 2.64 2.30 -5.49
N ASP A 104 1.88 1.54 -4.71
CA ASP A 104 1.40 0.22 -5.13
C ASP A 104 0.22 0.30 -6.07
N SER A 105 -0.77 1.09 -5.70
CA SER A 105 -2.04 1.16 -6.39
C SER A 105 -2.06 2.34 -7.35
N MET A 106 -2.31 2.08 -8.62
CA MET A 106 -2.42 3.11 -9.65
C MET A 106 -3.85 3.59 -9.85
N ASN A 107 -4.82 2.82 -9.37
CA ASN A 107 -6.25 3.14 -9.46
C ASN A 107 -6.95 2.87 -8.13
N SER A 108 -8.17 3.43 -7.99
CA SER A 108 -9.01 3.13 -6.84
C SER A 108 -9.52 1.69 -6.86
N SER A 109 -9.46 1.03 -5.73
CA SER A 109 -10.06 -0.28 -5.49
C SER A 109 -11.49 -0.16 -4.95
N ASN A 110 -11.92 1.05 -4.59
CA ASN A 110 -13.21 1.29 -3.94
C ASN A 110 -14.39 1.01 -4.87
N ILE A 111 -15.39 0.32 -4.34
CA ILE A 111 -16.65 0.01 -5.02
C ILE A 111 -17.79 0.19 -4.02
N LEU A 112 -18.83 0.91 -4.40
CA LEU A 112 -20.10 0.92 -3.68
C LEU A 112 -21.01 -0.14 -4.29
N VAL A 113 -21.40 -1.12 -3.48
CA VAL A 113 -22.20 -2.28 -3.91
C VAL A 113 -23.61 -2.18 -3.34
N SER A 114 -24.60 -2.14 -4.21
CA SER A 114 -26.03 -2.18 -3.86
C SER A 114 -26.50 -3.63 -3.70
N ARG A 115 -27.34 -3.87 -2.68
CA ARG A 115 -27.89 -5.19 -2.38
C ARG A 115 -28.83 -5.73 -3.47
N TRP A 116 -29.59 -4.85 -4.09
CA TRP A 116 -30.63 -5.25 -5.05
C TRP A 116 -30.19 -5.15 -6.52
N GLY A 117 -28.90 -4.88 -6.76
CA GLY A 117 -28.39 -4.73 -8.10
C GLY A 117 -28.88 -3.48 -8.84
N SER A 118 -29.43 -2.52 -8.10
CA SER A 118 -29.80 -1.21 -8.62
C SER A 118 -28.59 -0.28 -8.55
N ASP A 119 -28.52 0.66 -9.48
CA ASP A 119 -27.48 1.70 -9.50
C ASP A 119 -27.45 2.47 -8.17
N PRO A 120 -26.34 2.42 -7.40
CA PRO A 120 -26.28 3.10 -6.11
C PRO A 120 -26.56 4.60 -6.19
N LEU A 121 -26.17 5.27 -7.30
CA LEU A 121 -26.41 6.71 -7.49
C LEU A 121 -27.88 7.08 -7.76
N LYS A 122 -28.76 6.09 -7.90
CA LYS A 122 -30.21 6.31 -8.02
C LYS A 122 -30.97 6.03 -6.72
N MET A 123 -30.27 5.70 -5.64
CA MET A 123 -30.87 5.24 -4.38
C MET A 123 -30.52 6.18 -3.23
N LYS A 124 -31.20 7.33 -3.14
CA LYS A 124 -31.01 8.30 -2.04
C LYS A 124 -31.43 7.73 -0.69
N GLY A 125 -30.77 8.19 0.38
CA GLY A 125 -31.12 7.86 1.76
C GLY A 125 -30.84 6.42 2.18
N MET A 126 -30.12 5.63 1.38
CA MET A 126 -29.75 4.26 1.73
C MET A 126 -28.90 4.19 3.00
N ARG A 127 -29.06 3.08 3.75
CA ARG A 127 -28.10 2.68 4.77
C ARG A 127 -26.90 2.05 4.09
N VAL A 128 -25.75 2.69 4.19
CA VAL A 128 -24.52 2.25 3.54
C VAL A 128 -23.47 1.87 4.57
N ALA A 129 -23.05 0.61 4.57
CA ALA A 129 -21.95 0.18 5.43
C ALA A 129 -20.62 0.69 4.88
N ILE A 130 -19.78 1.22 5.77
CA ILE A 130 -18.43 1.70 5.44
C ILE A 130 -17.45 1.33 6.55
N PHE A 131 -16.24 0.99 6.16
CA PHE A 131 -15.17 0.64 7.10
C PHE A 131 -14.75 1.84 7.96
N ASN A 132 -14.54 1.60 9.26
CA ASN A 132 -14.39 2.69 10.25
C ASN A 132 -12.99 3.31 10.31
N SER A 133 -12.02 2.79 9.56
CA SER A 133 -10.61 3.21 9.70
C SER A 133 -10.24 4.52 9.02
N ASP A 134 -11.03 4.97 8.05
CA ASP A 134 -10.71 6.19 7.28
C ASP A 134 -11.84 7.24 7.40
N PRO A 135 -11.63 8.29 8.22
CA PRO A 135 -12.60 9.37 8.36
C PRO A 135 -12.71 10.23 7.07
N ASN A 136 -11.70 10.21 6.21
CA ASN A 136 -11.60 11.01 5.00
C ASN A 136 -11.85 10.18 3.73
N HIS A 137 -12.72 9.17 3.81
CA HIS A 137 -12.98 8.27 2.71
C HIS A 137 -13.62 8.98 1.51
N ILE A 138 -13.13 8.67 0.31
CA ILE A 138 -13.63 9.25 -0.95
C ILE A 138 -15.14 9.11 -1.15
N ALA A 139 -15.76 8.07 -0.57
CA ALA A 139 -17.20 7.84 -0.65
C ALA A 139 -18.03 8.94 0.01
N PHE A 140 -17.53 9.60 1.07
CA PHE A 140 -18.21 10.73 1.69
C PHE A 140 -18.23 11.93 0.76
N ILE A 141 -17.12 12.19 0.05
CA ILE A 141 -17.01 13.25 -0.95
C ILE A 141 -18.00 12.99 -2.09
N MET A 142 -17.97 11.78 -2.63
CA MET A 142 -18.86 11.36 -3.72
C MET A 142 -20.33 11.51 -3.31
N SER A 143 -20.73 10.94 -2.17
CA SER A 143 -22.11 10.99 -1.69
C SER A 143 -22.62 12.45 -1.57
N LYS A 144 -21.81 13.34 -1.02
CA LYS A 144 -22.16 14.77 -0.89
C LYS A 144 -22.26 15.47 -2.25
N LYS A 145 -21.31 15.22 -3.16
CA LYS A 145 -21.30 15.86 -4.50
C LYS A 145 -22.45 15.37 -5.38
N GLU A 146 -22.80 14.09 -5.28
CA GLU A 146 -23.92 13.49 -6.03
C GLU A 146 -25.28 13.67 -5.33
N GLY A 147 -25.33 14.30 -4.15
CA GLY A 147 -26.55 14.58 -3.40
C GLY A 147 -27.31 13.33 -2.93
N MET A 148 -26.57 12.32 -2.49
CA MET A 148 -27.13 10.98 -2.20
C MET A 148 -27.71 10.83 -0.80
N ASP A 149 -27.34 11.66 0.18
CA ASP A 149 -27.83 11.64 1.56
C ASP A 149 -27.78 10.25 2.22
N TYR A 150 -26.69 9.50 2.02
CA TYR A 150 -26.55 8.16 2.58
C TYR A 150 -26.46 8.17 4.11
N ASN A 151 -27.17 7.22 4.74
CA ASN A 151 -27.06 6.94 6.16
C ASN A 151 -25.87 5.97 6.39
N TRP A 152 -24.73 6.51 6.80
CA TRP A 152 -23.51 5.75 6.95
C TRP A 152 -23.51 4.88 8.22
N VAL A 153 -23.36 3.57 8.05
CA VAL A 153 -23.22 2.58 9.13
C VAL A 153 -21.78 2.11 9.19
N ARG A 154 -21.07 2.47 10.25
CA ARG A 154 -19.64 2.12 10.39
C ARG A 154 -19.47 0.69 10.90
N PHE A 155 -18.55 -0.06 10.30
CA PHE A 155 -18.20 -1.42 10.74
C PHE A 155 -16.67 -1.58 10.85
N THR A 156 -16.22 -2.65 11.53
CA THR A 156 -14.80 -2.83 11.85
C THR A 156 -14.15 -4.04 11.21
N SER A 157 -14.89 -5.07 10.77
CA SER A 157 -14.21 -6.31 10.43
C SER A 157 -14.81 -7.23 9.37
N ASN A 158 -16.07 -7.05 8.93
CA ASN A 158 -16.64 -8.01 8.00
C ASN A 158 -17.86 -7.49 7.22
N ILE A 159 -18.25 -8.28 6.20
CA ILE A 159 -19.38 -7.98 5.31
C ILE A 159 -20.74 -8.44 5.86
N ASN A 160 -20.81 -8.89 7.11
CA ASN A 160 -22.04 -9.52 7.66
C ASN A 160 -23.23 -8.56 7.70
N LEU A 161 -23.03 -7.27 7.95
CA LEU A 161 -24.12 -6.29 7.89
C LEU A 161 -24.79 -6.28 6.51
N PHE A 162 -23.99 -6.40 5.45
CA PHE A 162 -24.51 -6.46 4.10
C PHE A 162 -25.15 -7.83 3.79
N LEU A 163 -24.49 -8.94 4.14
CA LEU A 163 -25.04 -10.30 3.91
C LEU A 163 -26.36 -10.53 4.64
N SER A 164 -26.49 -10.05 5.87
CA SER A 164 -27.72 -10.18 6.67
C SER A 164 -28.88 -9.26 6.22
N GLY A 165 -28.61 -8.29 5.35
CA GLY A 165 -29.62 -7.31 4.94
C GLY A 165 -29.81 -6.15 5.93
N ALA A 166 -28.91 -6.00 6.91
CA ALA A 166 -28.98 -4.88 7.85
C ALA A 166 -28.69 -3.52 7.21
N VAL A 167 -28.04 -3.52 6.04
CA VAL A 167 -27.76 -2.35 5.22
C VAL A 167 -28.18 -2.56 3.76
N ASP A 168 -28.42 -1.48 3.06
CA ASP A 168 -28.91 -1.47 1.69
C ASP A 168 -27.77 -1.54 0.67
N ALA A 169 -26.61 -0.99 1.05
CA ALA A 169 -25.38 -1.04 0.26
C ALA A 169 -24.15 -1.13 1.18
N THR A 170 -23.00 -1.41 0.61
CA THR A 170 -21.72 -1.45 1.34
C THR A 170 -20.60 -0.92 0.49
N MET A 171 -19.70 -0.15 1.11
CA MET A 171 -18.39 0.13 0.55
C MET A 171 -17.51 -1.10 0.70
N VAL A 172 -16.84 -1.47 -0.37
CA VAL A 172 -15.90 -2.59 -0.43
C VAL A 172 -14.67 -2.19 -1.20
N VAL A 173 -13.55 -2.85 -0.95
CA VAL A 173 -12.41 -2.83 -1.86
C VAL A 173 -12.43 -4.05 -2.77
N SER A 174 -12.03 -3.88 -4.02
CA SER A 174 -12.12 -4.90 -5.06
C SER A 174 -11.30 -6.16 -4.74
N TYR A 175 -10.19 -5.99 -4.04
CA TYR A 175 -9.27 -7.08 -3.69
C TYR A 175 -9.64 -7.83 -2.39
N ASN A 176 -10.51 -7.29 -1.54
CA ASN A 176 -10.87 -7.94 -0.26
C ASN A 176 -12.37 -8.21 -0.16
N GLU A 177 -13.19 -7.25 0.30
CA GLU A 177 -14.61 -7.49 0.60
C GLU A 177 -15.41 -7.93 -0.63
N LEU A 178 -15.08 -7.41 -1.84
CA LEU A 178 -15.72 -7.90 -3.07
C LEU A 178 -15.41 -9.39 -3.31
N CYS A 179 -14.19 -9.83 -3.04
CA CYS A 179 -13.82 -11.25 -3.13
C CYS A 179 -14.56 -12.09 -2.10
N LEU A 180 -14.73 -11.59 -0.86
CA LEU A 180 -15.51 -12.25 0.18
C LEU A 180 -16.99 -12.39 -0.20
N LEU A 181 -17.60 -11.34 -0.77
CA LEU A 181 -18.98 -11.39 -1.27
C LEU A 181 -19.16 -12.45 -2.36
N LYS A 182 -18.22 -12.52 -3.30
CA LYS A 182 -18.21 -13.55 -4.36
C LYS A 182 -18.08 -14.96 -3.77
N GLN A 183 -17.18 -15.17 -2.80
CA GLN A 183 -17.01 -16.47 -2.12
C GLN A 183 -18.24 -16.87 -1.30
N ALA A 184 -18.94 -15.90 -0.72
CA ALA A 184 -20.21 -16.11 -0.03
C ALA A 184 -21.38 -16.44 -0.98
N GLY A 185 -21.14 -16.50 -2.31
CA GLY A 185 -22.16 -16.77 -3.32
C GLY A 185 -23.13 -15.62 -3.57
N PHE A 186 -22.79 -14.41 -3.10
CA PHE A 186 -23.65 -13.26 -3.32
C PHE A 186 -23.62 -12.85 -4.80
N LYS A 187 -24.81 -12.78 -5.41
CA LYS A 187 -24.94 -12.32 -6.80
C LYS A 187 -24.75 -10.82 -6.87
N LEU A 188 -23.79 -10.40 -7.66
CA LEU A 188 -23.37 -8.99 -7.83
C LEU A 188 -23.63 -8.57 -9.28
N PRO A 189 -24.85 -8.12 -9.63
CA PRO A 189 -25.10 -7.53 -10.95
C PRO A 189 -24.23 -6.29 -11.16
N GLU A 190 -23.65 -6.15 -12.35
CA GLU A 190 -22.72 -5.05 -12.65
C GLU A 190 -23.36 -3.66 -12.45
N GLN A 191 -24.63 -3.50 -12.80
CA GLN A 191 -25.37 -2.24 -12.57
C GLN A 191 -25.54 -1.87 -11.10
N GLY A 192 -25.36 -2.83 -10.18
CA GLY A 192 -25.40 -2.61 -8.74
C GLY A 192 -24.04 -2.24 -8.12
N MET A 193 -23.02 -2.07 -8.95
CA MET A 193 -21.66 -1.76 -8.52
C MET A 193 -21.21 -0.42 -9.10
N TYR A 194 -20.99 0.57 -8.25
CA TYR A 194 -20.35 1.82 -8.62
C TYR A 194 -18.87 1.75 -8.32
N ARG A 195 -18.06 1.60 -9.38
CA ARG A 195 -16.59 1.51 -9.29
C ARG A 195 -15.98 2.90 -9.33
N PHE A 196 -15.32 3.31 -8.28
CA PHE A 196 -14.69 4.63 -8.21
C PHE A 196 -13.60 4.83 -9.27
N SER A 197 -12.94 3.74 -9.68
CA SER A 197 -11.92 3.76 -10.74
C SER A 197 -12.44 4.20 -12.11
N ASP A 198 -13.73 4.06 -12.36
CA ASP A 198 -14.35 4.31 -13.66
C ASP A 198 -14.92 5.73 -13.77
N HIS A 199 -14.80 6.52 -12.70
CA HIS A 199 -15.37 7.85 -12.55
C HIS A 199 -14.35 8.89 -12.08
N ASP A 200 -14.78 10.14 -11.94
CA ASP A 200 -13.93 11.26 -11.49
C ASP A 200 -13.35 11.09 -10.08
N TYR A 201 -13.82 10.08 -9.35
CA TYR A 201 -13.34 9.70 -8.02
C TYR A 201 -12.22 8.67 -8.05
N ASN A 202 -11.66 8.35 -9.23
CA ASN A 202 -10.46 7.50 -9.33
C ASN A 202 -9.26 8.25 -8.74
N ILE A 203 -8.82 7.81 -7.56
CA ILE A 203 -7.64 8.32 -6.84
C ILE A 203 -6.72 7.14 -6.56
N GLN A 204 -5.40 7.33 -6.71
CA GLN A 204 -4.42 6.35 -6.27
C GLN A 204 -4.58 6.11 -4.76
N GLU A 205 -4.45 4.86 -4.34
CA GLU A 205 -4.67 4.50 -2.94
C GLU A 205 -3.35 4.23 -2.22
N ASN A 206 -3.02 2.96 -1.99
CA ASN A 206 -1.91 2.59 -1.12
C ASN A 206 -0.54 2.95 -1.70
N GLY A 207 0.26 3.59 -0.85
CA GLY A 207 1.66 3.88 -1.10
C GLY A 207 2.48 3.77 0.18
N VAL A 208 3.79 3.66 0.04
CA VAL A 208 4.74 3.65 1.17
C VAL A 208 5.26 5.06 1.40
N TYR A 209 5.22 5.45 2.65
CA TYR A 209 5.65 6.78 3.10
C TYR A 209 6.68 6.66 4.21
N VAL A 210 7.63 7.58 4.20
CA VAL A 210 8.61 7.80 5.29
C VAL A 210 8.46 9.20 5.85
N LYS A 211 8.95 9.46 7.07
CA LYS A 211 9.04 10.83 7.58
C LYS A 211 9.98 11.65 6.68
N ARG A 212 9.68 12.93 6.48
CA ARG A 212 10.54 13.83 5.68
C ARG A 212 11.97 13.83 6.16
N HIS A 213 12.21 13.97 7.47
CA HIS A 213 13.55 13.93 8.03
C HIS A 213 14.31 12.63 7.70
N TYR A 214 13.61 11.47 7.78
CA TYR A 214 14.21 10.19 7.40
C TYR A 214 14.56 10.17 5.91
N TYR A 215 13.67 10.65 5.04
CA TYR A 215 13.93 10.76 3.60
C TYR A 215 15.17 11.61 3.30
N GLU A 216 15.33 12.75 3.97
CA GLU A 216 16.44 13.68 3.75
C GLU A 216 17.79 13.09 4.15
N THR A 217 17.83 12.30 5.22
CA THR A 217 19.05 11.71 5.79
C THR A 217 19.37 10.31 5.25
N HIS A 218 18.39 9.58 4.68
CA HIS A 218 18.53 8.18 4.22
C HIS A 218 18.08 7.97 2.77
N ARG A 219 18.37 8.92 1.88
CA ARG A 219 17.93 8.88 0.47
C ARG A 219 18.34 7.61 -0.26
N SER A 220 19.56 7.12 0.00
CA SER A 220 20.06 5.87 -0.58
C SER A 220 19.23 4.66 -0.15
N THR A 221 18.95 4.52 1.14
CA THR A 221 18.14 3.44 1.73
C THR A 221 16.74 3.42 1.16
N VAL A 222 16.12 4.59 1.08
CA VAL A 222 14.78 4.77 0.50
C VAL A 222 14.74 4.34 -0.97
N ALA A 223 15.72 4.78 -1.77
CA ALA A 223 15.83 4.42 -3.19
C ALA A 223 16.03 2.91 -3.38
N LYS A 224 16.89 2.28 -2.58
CA LYS A 224 17.14 0.84 -2.57
C LYS A 224 15.88 0.05 -2.21
N PHE A 225 15.17 0.47 -1.15
CA PHE A 225 13.89 -0.15 -0.75
C PHE A 225 12.86 -0.10 -1.88
N ALA A 226 12.66 1.06 -2.49
CA ALA A 226 11.73 1.23 -3.60
C ALA A 226 12.10 0.36 -4.82
N ALA A 227 13.39 0.33 -5.19
CA ALA A 227 13.87 -0.48 -6.31
C ALA A 227 13.69 -1.99 -6.08
N ALA A 228 14.03 -2.49 -4.89
CA ALA A 228 13.86 -3.89 -4.54
C ALA A 228 12.36 -4.28 -4.43
N SER A 229 11.52 -3.40 -3.88
CA SER A 229 10.06 -3.59 -3.83
C SER A 229 9.46 -3.67 -5.24
N ARG A 230 9.92 -2.81 -6.16
CA ARG A 230 9.53 -2.87 -7.57
C ARG A 230 9.86 -4.22 -8.18
N ARG A 231 11.10 -4.70 -8.03
CA ARG A 231 11.53 -6.02 -8.50
C ARG A 231 10.64 -7.13 -7.93
N GLY A 232 10.28 -7.03 -6.64
CA GLY A 232 9.37 -7.96 -5.99
C GLY A 232 8.01 -8.01 -6.69
N TRP A 233 7.40 -6.88 -6.96
CA TRP A 233 6.12 -6.82 -7.67
C TRP A 233 6.20 -7.24 -9.15
N GLU A 234 7.27 -6.90 -9.84
CA GLU A 234 7.51 -7.37 -11.21
C GLU A 234 7.67 -8.90 -11.25
N TRP A 235 8.36 -9.46 -10.24
CA TRP A 235 8.48 -10.91 -10.09
C TRP A 235 7.13 -11.57 -9.78
N VAL A 236 6.30 -10.99 -8.89
CA VAL A 236 4.93 -11.47 -8.61
C VAL A 236 4.11 -11.51 -9.90
N ALA A 237 4.18 -10.49 -10.73
CA ALA A 237 3.44 -10.44 -11.99
C ALA A 237 3.87 -11.52 -12.99
N ALA A 238 5.15 -11.92 -12.97
CA ALA A 238 5.69 -12.98 -13.81
C ALA A 238 5.46 -14.40 -13.25
N HIS A 239 5.34 -14.54 -11.91
CA HIS A 239 5.28 -15.82 -11.22
C HIS A 239 4.16 -15.82 -10.14
N PRO A 240 2.89 -15.58 -10.51
CA PRO A 240 1.81 -15.37 -9.53
C PRO A 240 1.54 -16.59 -8.63
N ASP A 241 1.70 -17.82 -9.14
CA ASP A 241 1.45 -19.02 -8.35
C ASP A 241 2.54 -19.25 -7.29
N GLU A 242 3.82 -19.02 -7.61
CA GLU A 242 4.90 -19.09 -6.64
C GLU A 242 4.80 -17.95 -5.62
N ALA A 243 4.42 -16.75 -6.07
CA ALA A 243 4.18 -15.62 -5.18
C ALA A 243 3.07 -15.92 -4.18
N LEU A 244 2.02 -16.61 -4.61
CA LEU A 244 0.92 -17.03 -3.73
C LEU A 244 1.41 -17.97 -2.62
N GLU A 245 2.34 -18.90 -2.91
CA GLU A 245 2.92 -19.76 -1.86
C GLU A 245 3.71 -18.96 -0.83
N ILE A 246 4.46 -17.95 -1.28
CA ILE A 246 5.14 -17.01 -0.38
C ILE A 246 4.13 -16.25 0.48
N VAL A 247 3.07 -15.71 -0.12
CA VAL A 247 1.97 -15.04 0.61
C VAL A 247 1.39 -15.96 1.68
N MET A 248 1.07 -17.20 1.32
CA MET A 248 0.49 -18.17 2.26
C MET A 248 1.44 -18.52 3.43
N LYS A 249 2.76 -18.46 3.22
CA LYS A 249 3.75 -18.58 4.30
C LYS A 249 3.60 -17.42 5.31
N TYR A 250 3.49 -16.17 4.82
CA TYR A 250 3.31 -14.99 5.69
C TYR A 250 1.96 -15.00 6.40
N VAL A 251 0.89 -15.35 5.71
CA VAL A 251 -0.46 -15.51 6.26
C VAL A 251 -0.46 -16.48 7.45
N ARG A 252 0.10 -17.68 7.25
CA ARG A 252 0.22 -18.70 8.32
C ARG A 252 1.08 -18.20 9.50
N LYS A 253 2.25 -17.60 9.20
CA LYS A 253 3.17 -17.08 10.22
C LYS A 253 2.50 -16.01 11.11
N ASN A 254 1.58 -15.23 10.55
CA ASN A 254 0.88 -14.16 11.27
C ASN A 254 -0.50 -14.59 11.81
N GLY A 255 -0.86 -15.87 11.73
CA GLY A 255 -2.12 -16.39 12.27
C GLY A 255 -3.39 -15.83 11.63
N VAL A 256 -3.31 -15.42 10.36
CA VAL A 256 -4.47 -14.83 9.66
C VAL A 256 -5.42 -15.93 9.16
N HIS A 257 -6.68 -15.84 9.56
CA HIS A 257 -7.72 -16.77 9.12
C HIS A 257 -8.21 -16.42 7.71
N THR A 258 -7.73 -17.16 6.72
CA THR A 258 -8.08 -17.00 5.30
C THR A 258 -7.83 -18.33 4.57
N ASN A 259 -8.12 -18.37 3.28
CA ASN A 259 -7.84 -19.54 2.43
C ASN A 259 -7.08 -19.15 1.15
N ARG A 260 -6.49 -20.15 0.49
CA ARG A 260 -5.68 -19.97 -0.72
C ARG A 260 -6.47 -19.31 -1.86
N THR A 261 -7.75 -19.68 -2.02
CA THR A 261 -8.61 -19.12 -3.07
C THR A 261 -8.81 -17.62 -2.86
N MET A 262 -9.09 -17.19 -1.63
CA MET A 262 -9.23 -15.77 -1.29
C MET A 262 -7.93 -15.00 -1.58
N GLN A 263 -6.79 -15.55 -1.17
CA GLN A 263 -5.49 -14.89 -1.38
C GLN A 263 -5.12 -14.85 -2.87
N LYS A 264 -5.51 -15.87 -3.66
CA LYS A 264 -5.35 -15.83 -5.12
C LYS A 264 -6.20 -14.74 -5.77
N MET A 265 -7.48 -14.68 -5.44
CA MET A 265 -8.38 -13.62 -5.96
C MET A 265 -7.87 -12.22 -5.61
N MET A 266 -7.37 -12.06 -4.38
CA MET A 266 -6.76 -10.80 -3.93
C MET A 266 -5.50 -10.48 -4.74
N LEU A 267 -4.61 -11.43 -4.95
CA LEU A 267 -3.38 -11.25 -5.72
C LEU A 267 -3.66 -10.83 -7.17
N ASP A 268 -4.59 -11.53 -7.82
CA ASP A 268 -4.99 -11.24 -9.19
C ASP A 268 -5.53 -9.79 -9.31
N GLU A 269 -6.32 -9.36 -8.33
CA GLU A 269 -6.87 -8.01 -8.31
C GLU A 269 -5.82 -6.94 -8.00
N MET A 270 -4.88 -7.20 -7.08
CA MET A 270 -3.76 -6.30 -6.81
C MET A 270 -2.90 -6.08 -8.05
N LEU A 271 -2.60 -7.15 -8.81
CA LEU A 271 -1.86 -7.05 -10.06
C LEU A 271 -2.59 -6.21 -11.12
N ARG A 272 -3.94 -6.25 -11.13
CA ARG A 272 -4.78 -5.42 -12.00
C ARG A 272 -4.75 -3.93 -11.57
N LEU A 273 -4.87 -3.66 -10.28
CA LEU A 273 -4.87 -2.30 -9.72
C LEU A 273 -3.55 -1.54 -9.92
N GLN A 274 -2.44 -2.27 -10.09
CA GLN A 274 -1.12 -1.70 -10.36
C GLN A 274 -0.95 -1.20 -11.80
N ILE A 275 -1.85 -1.59 -12.72
CA ILE A 275 -1.79 -1.13 -14.10
C ILE A 275 -2.52 0.20 -14.22
N ASP A 276 -1.79 1.26 -14.50
CA ASP A 276 -2.37 2.59 -14.73
C ASP A 276 -3.32 2.58 -15.95
N HIS A 277 -4.52 3.15 -15.79
CA HIS A 277 -5.54 3.12 -16.83
C HIS A 277 -5.15 3.91 -18.09
N GLN A 278 -4.28 4.91 -17.97
CA GLN A 278 -3.84 5.76 -19.08
C GLN A 278 -2.61 5.17 -19.76
N SER A 279 -1.53 4.94 -19.00
CA SER A 279 -0.26 4.44 -19.55
C SER A 279 -0.26 2.94 -19.88
N LYS A 280 -1.21 2.18 -19.33
CA LYS A 280 -1.28 0.70 -19.40
C LYS A 280 -0.03 0.01 -18.87
N ARG A 281 0.66 0.65 -17.90
CA ARG A 281 1.91 0.18 -17.30
C ARG A 281 1.82 0.18 -15.76
N ARG A 282 2.70 -0.60 -15.14
CA ARG A 282 2.98 -0.54 -13.70
C ARG A 282 4.05 0.52 -13.47
N GLU A 283 3.69 1.67 -12.94
CA GLU A 283 4.62 2.79 -12.78
C GLU A 283 5.22 2.89 -11.38
N TYR A 284 4.52 2.38 -10.37
CA TYR A 284 4.93 2.39 -8.95
C TYR A 284 5.28 3.76 -8.39
N ARG A 285 4.67 4.80 -8.92
CA ARG A 285 4.87 6.19 -8.50
C ARG A 285 3.54 6.92 -8.35
N VAL A 286 3.51 7.86 -7.42
CA VAL A 286 2.37 8.77 -7.33
C VAL A 286 2.38 9.73 -8.52
N ARG A 287 1.20 10.05 -9.04
CA ARG A 287 1.02 10.93 -10.22
C ARG A 287 0.60 12.33 -9.79
N ALA A 288 1.15 13.34 -10.46
CA ALA A 288 0.87 14.75 -10.16
C ALA A 288 -0.62 15.11 -10.36
N ASP A 289 -1.26 14.59 -11.41
CA ASP A 289 -2.68 14.80 -11.68
C ASP A 289 -3.57 14.16 -10.61
N MET A 290 -3.20 12.97 -10.08
CA MET A 290 -3.91 12.31 -8.98
C MET A 290 -3.78 13.08 -7.66
N VAL A 291 -2.60 13.60 -7.34
CA VAL A 291 -2.40 14.46 -6.16
C VAL A 291 -3.24 15.74 -6.28
N LYS A 292 -3.20 16.40 -7.45
CA LYS A 292 -4.01 17.60 -7.71
C LYS A 292 -5.51 17.31 -7.57
N LYS A 293 -5.98 16.18 -8.13
CA LYS A 293 -7.38 15.75 -8.02
C LYS A 293 -7.76 15.48 -6.56
N ALA A 294 -6.98 14.70 -5.83
CA ALA A 294 -7.22 14.39 -4.43
C ALA A 294 -7.22 15.66 -3.56
N SER A 295 -6.22 16.55 -3.73
CA SER A 295 -6.15 17.81 -3.02
C SER A 295 -7.40 18.67 -3.24
N LYS A 296 -7.82 18.83 -4.49
CA LYS A 296 -9.04 19.57 -4.83
C LYS A 296 -10.28 18.98 -4.15
N LEU A 297 -10.52 17.68 -4.31
CA LEU A 297 -11.69 16.99 -3.76
C LEU A 297 -11.73 17.09 -2.23
N MET A 298 -10.59 16.88 -1.55
CA MET A 298 -10.50 16.95 -0.09
C MET A 298 -10.65 18.39 0.43
N THR A 299 -10.10 19.39 -0.27
CA THR A 299 -10.24 20.80 0.11
C THR A 299 -11.70 21.25 -0.03
N GLU A 300 -12.36 20.95 -1.16
CA GLU A 300 -13.78 21.25 -1.39
C GLU A 300 -14.69 20.59 -0.34
N ALA A 301 -14.29 19.42 0.16
CA ALA A 301 -15.03 18.72 1.23
C ALA A 301 -14.70 19.22 2.65
N GLY A 302 -13.71 20.11 2.81
CA GLY A 302 -13.25 20.60 4.13
C GLY A 302 -12.44 19.57 4.92
N MET A 303 -11.83 18.58 4.25
CA MET A 303 -11.07 17.50 4.87
C MET A 303 -9.59 17.86 5.08
N LEU A 304 -9.04 18.83 4.34
CA LEU A 304 -7.67 19.30 4.51
C LEU A 304 -7.64 20.62 5.28
N LYS A 305 -6.71 20.77 6.21
CA LYS A 305 -6.43 22.03 6.89
C LYS A 305 -5.70 23.03 6.00
N ARG A 306 -4.94 22.54 5.01
CA ARG A 306 -4.24 23.29 3.97
C ARG A 306 -4.03 22.42 2.74
N GLU A 307 -3.80 23.04 1.61
CA GLU A 307 -3.43 22.33 0.39
C GLU A 307 -2.13 21.53 0.58
N VAL A 308 -2.07 20.35 -0.03
CA VAL A 308 -0.88 19.50 -0.10
C VAL A 308 -0.47 19.36 -1.55
N THR A 309 0.76 19.76 -1.86
CA THR A 309 1.27 19.76 -3.23
C THR A 309 1.99 18.46 -3.59
N PHE A 310 2.07 18.19 -4.89
CA PHE A 310 2.85 17.06 -5.42
C PHE A 310 4.33 17.14 -5.03
N LYS A 311 4.92 18.34 -5.08
CA LYS A 311 6.33 18.55 -4.68
C LYS A 311 6.55 18.22 -3.22
N GLU A 312 5.64 18.67 -2.35
CA GLU A 312 5.71 18.38 -0.92
C GLU A 312 5.63 16.88 -0.64
N LEU A 313 4.70 16.18 -1.34
CA LEU A 313 4.52 14.73 -1.19
C LEU A 313 5.75 13.94 -1.63
N LEU A 314 6.54 14.42 -2.59
CA LEU A 314 7.78 13.80 -3.06
C LEU A 314 9.04 14.29 -2.33
N GLY A 315 8.93 15.18 -1.37
CA GLY A 315 10.09 15.72 -0.67
C GLY A 315 10.96 16.67 -1.52
N LEU A 316 10.36 17.35 -2.50
CA LEU A 316 11.01 18.29 -3.44
C LEU A 316 10.85 19.74 -3.00
#